data_92e3231f306753b77a9c95a57fd080cc
#
_entry.id   92e3231f306753b77a9c95a57fd080cc
#
_cell.length_a   1.000
_cell.length_b   1.000
_cell.length_c   1.000
_cell.angle_alpha   90.00
_cell.angle_beta   90.00
_cell.angle_gamma   90.00
#
_symmetry.space_group_name_H-M   'P 1'
#
loop_
_entity.id
_entity.type
_entity.pdbx_description
1 polymer ?
#
loop_
_entity_poly.entity_id
_entity_poly.type
_entity_poly.pdbx_seq_one_letter_code
_entity_poly.pdbx_strand_id
1 'polypeptide(L)'
;MKRTFTTILIAASLVTGLGGFTTTVFGQADAGVTAKFLEAAKAASDSQLGSIASELTGKVQSLGTAVGGNSAITSKLNSTLSALTGGQDSAALSSALKLASIAKLTPDQLGLAKQVGNLASAYVMQKNFATLDGAQGDVATIVSSLRSGKIKSALPSLKNVATSAKLTDTQKQLITTIADKYAPGLSKASGAMDTLKKLPGF
;
A
#
# COMPACT_ATOMS: atom_id res chain seq x y z
N MET A 1 -41.61 11.58 14.15
CA MET A 1 -40.22 12.07 13.94
C MET A 1 -39.68 11.44 12.67
N LYS A 2 -39.67 12.22 11.57
CA LYS A 2 -39.20 11.78 10.26
C LYS A 2 -37.70 12.10 10.15
N ARG A 3 -36.85 11.07 10.02
CA ARG A 3 -35.41 11.25 9.76
C ARG A 3 -35.20 11.30 8.24
N THR A 4 -34.86 12.46 7.72
CA THR A 4 -34.45 12.67 6.35
C THR A 4 -33.00 12.19 6.17
N PHE A 5 -32.82 11.13 5.38
CA PHE A 5 -31.51 10.71 4.93
C PHE A 5 -31.10 11.60 3.74
N THR A 6 -30.06 12.41 3.94
CA THR A 6 -29.45 13.20 2.86
C THR A 6 -28.52 12.28 2.08
N THR A 7 -28.95 11.87 0.90
CA THR A 7 -28.12 11.11 -0.05
C THR A 7 -27.17 12.09 -0.72
N ILE A 8 -25.89 12.00 -0.41
CA ILE A 8 -24.85 12.75 -1.13
C ILE A 8 -24.60 12.03 -2.44
N LEU A 9 -25.12 12.58 -3.52
CA LEU A 9 -24.88 12.13 -4.88
C LEU A 9 -23.48 12.63 -5.32
N ILE A 10 -22.49 11.75 -5.36
CA ILE A 10 -21.20 12.06 -5.98
C ILE A 10 -21.39 11.94 -7.49
N ALA A 11 -21.56 13.08 -8.14
CA ALA A 11 -21.61 13.17 -9.59
C ALA A 11 -20.22 12.87 -10.16
N ALA A 12 -20.05 11.70 -10.79
CA ALA A 12 -18.93 11.41 -11.65
C ALA A 12 -19.11 12.22 -12.94
N SER A 13 -18.46 13.38 -13.05
CA SER A 13 -18.42 14.16 -14.28
C SER A 13 -17.49 13.50 -15.29
N LEU A 14 -18.08 12.81 -16.25
CA LEU A 14 -17.43 12.39 -17.48
C LEU A 14 -17.25 13.63 -18.35
N VAL A 15 -16.07 14.22 -18.37
CA VAL A 15 -15.73 15.32 -19.30
C VAL A 15 -15.05 14.70 -20.52
N THR A 16 -15.84 14.51 -21.58
CA THR A 16 -15.33 14.31 -22.93
C THR A 16 -15.18 15.67 -23.62
N GLY A 17 -13.95 16.00 -24.02
CA GLY A 17 -13.72 16.80 -25.23
C GLY A 17 -13.31 18.27 -25.06
N LEU A 18 -12.16 18.54 -25.64
CA LEU A 18 -11.68 19.79 -26.25
C LEU A 18 -11.22 20.95 -25.36
N GLY A 19 -9.91 21.20 -25.43
CA GLY A 19 -9.32 22.54 -25.23
C GLY A 19 -8.73 22.77 -23.86
N GLY A 20 -7.45 22.50 -23.74
CA GLY A 20 -6.42 23.11 -22.92
C GLY A 20 -6.81 24.09 -21.80
N PHE A 21 -7.23 23.59 -20.66
CA PHE A 21 -6.96 24.23 -19.37
C PHE A 21 -6.67 23.10 -18.37
N THR A 22 -5.42 22.78 -18.20
CA THR A 22 -4.95 21.99 -17.06
C THR A 22 -5.13 22.88 -15.82
N THR A 23 -6.30 22.85 -15.20
CA THR A 23 -6.41 23.25 -13.82
C THR A 23 -5.63 22.24 -13.02
N THR A 24 -4.36 22.53 -12.75
CA THR A 24 -3.57 21.86 -11.72
C THR A 24 -4.27 22.12 -10.41
N VAL A 25 -5.16 21.23 -10.01
CA VAL A 25 -5.73 21.22 -8.67
C VAL A 25 -4.56 20.85 -7.75
N PHE A 26 -3.95 21.87 -7.17
CA PHE A 26 -2.86 21.71 -6.21
C PHE A 26 -3.36 20.81 -5.07
N GLY A 27 -2.73 19.64 -4.91
CA GLY A 27 -2.96 18.75 -3.78
C GLY A 27 -3.50 17.35 -4.08
N GLN A 28 -3.94 17.05 -5.30
CA GLN A 28 -4.37 15.70 -5.66
C GLN A 28 -3.21 14.88 -6.27
N ALA A 29 -3.20 13.57 -6.00
CA ALA A 29 -2.36 12.65 -6.77
C ALA A 29 -2.70 12.78 -8.25
N ASP A 30 -1.67 12.73 -9.12
CA ASP A 30 -1.84 12.88 -10.57
C ASP A 30 -2.84 11.84 -11.09
N ALA A 31 -3.91 12.33 -11.72
CA ALA A 31 -4.96 11.47 -12.25
C ALA A 31 -4.43 10.49 -13.32
N GLY A 32 -3.43 10.91 -14.11
CA GLY A 32 -2.78 10.06 -15.10
C GLY A 32 -1.97 8.94 -14.47
N VAL A 33 -1.24 9.21 -13.39
CA VAL A 33 -0.50 8.20 -12.63
C VAL A 33 -1.46 7.20 -11.98
N THR A 34 -2.53 7.70 -11.39
CA THR A 34 -3.59 6.90 -10.76
C THR A 34 -4.27 5.97 -11.75
N ALA A 35 -4.65 6.48 -12.93
CA ALA A 35 -5.29 5.70 -13.98
C ALA A 35 -4.37 4.58 -14.50
N LYS A 36 -3.11 4.90 -14.80
CA LYS A 36 -2.10 3.91 -15.24
C LYS A 36 -1.89 2.81 -14.21
N PHE A 37 -1.85 3.14 -12.92
CA PHE A 37 -1.73 2.14 -11.84
C PHE A 37 -2.94 1.20 -11.81
N LEU A 38 -4.16 1.73 -11.88
CA LEU A 38 -5.38 0.92 -11.90
C LEU A 38 -5.47 0.02 -13.15
N GLU A 39 -5.08 0.52 -14.32
CA GLU A 39 -5.02 -0.27 -15.54
C GLU A 39 -4.01 -1.41 -15.42
N ALA A 40 -2.81 -1.14 -14.92
CA ALA A 40 -1.79 -2.16 -14.70
C ALA A 40 -2.27 -3.24 -13.70
N ALA A 41 -2.94 -2.86 -12.62
CA ALA A 41 -3.49 -3.79 -11.65
C ALA A 41 -4.63 -4.65 -12.22
N LYS A 42 -5.49 -4.08 -13.08
CA LYS A 42 -6.54 -4.83 -13.79
C LYS A 42 -5.97 -5.81 -14.81
N ALA A 43 -4.91 -5.42 -15.50
CA ALA A 43 -4.26 -6.28 -16.50
C ALA A 43 -3.60 -7.52 -15.86
N ALA A 44 -3.30 -7.52 -14.57
CA ALA A 44 -2.71 -8.64 -13.85
C ALA A 44 -3.64 -9.86 -13.68
N SER A 45 -4.90 -9.78 -14.11
CA SER A 45 -5.91 -10.87 -14.01
C SER A 45 -6.17 -11.41 -12.59
N ASP A 46 -5.63 -10.77 -11.56
CA ASP A 46 -5.86 -11.09 -10.16
C ASP A 46 -6.90 -10.13 -9.58
N SER A 47 -8.10 -10.66 -9.29
CA SER A 47 -9.20 -9.86 -8.73
C SER A 47 -8.89 -9.24 -7.38
N GLN A 48 -8.10 -9.92 -6.53
CA GLN A 48 -7.64 -9.37 -5.26
C GLN A 48 -6.69 -8.19 -5.48
N LEU A 49 -5.76 -8.32 -6.42
CA LEU A 49 -4.82 -7.25 -6.73
C LEU A 49 -5.57 -6.00 -7.22
N GLY A 50 -6.56 -6.16 -8.10
CA GLY A 50 -7.43 -5.08 -8.57
C GLY A 50 -8.21 -4.40 -7.44
N SER A 51 -8.74 -5.18 -6.48
CA SER A 51 -9.43 -4.66 -5.29
C SER A 51 -8.49 -3.83 -4.41
N ILE A 52 -7.29 -4.35 -4.11
CA ILE A 52 -6.29 -3.64 -3.29
C ILE A 52 -5.84 -2.36 -4.00
N ALA A 53 -5.64 -2.41 -5.32
CA ALA A 53 -5.26 -1.23 -6.10
C ALA A 53 -6.32 -0.12 -6.04
N SER A 54 -7.60 -0.49 -6.12
CA SER A 54 -8.71 0.46 -6.00
C SER A 54 -8.78 1.10 -4.61
N GLU A 55 -8.62 0.31 -3.55
CA GLU A 55 -8.56 0.80 -2.18
C GLU A 55 -7.36 1.73 -1.96
N LEU A 56 -6.17 1.34 -2.44
CA LEU A 56 -4.95 2.14 -2.35
C LEU A 56 -5.12 3.49 -3.05
N THR A 57 -5.66 3.47 -4.26
CA THR A 57 -5.95 4.68 -5.03
C THR A 57 -6.90 5.62 -4.28
N GLY A 58 -7.99 5.10 -3.71
CA GLY A 58 -8.92 5.88 -2.92
C GLY A 58 -8.26 6.53 -1.69
N LYS A 59 -7.34 5.82 -1.01
CA LYS A 59 -6.60 6.38 0.13
C LYS A 59 -5.54 7.39 -0.28
N VAL A 60 -4.87 7.17 -1.41
CA VAL A 60 -3.93 8.13 -2.01
C VAL A 60 -4.64 9.44 -2.35
N GLN A 61 -5.80 9.37 -2.98
CA GLN A 61 -6.63 10.56 -3.29
C GLN A 61 -7.10 11.26 -2.02
N SER A 62 -7.60 10.50 -1.03
CA SER A 62 -8.05 11.07 0.26
C SER A 62 -6.92 11.80 0.98
N LEU A 63 -5.72 11.19 1.03
CA LEU A 63 -4.55 11.83 1.64
C LEU A 63 -4.11 13.06 0.84
N GLY A 64 -4.05 12.95 -0.50
CA GLY A 64 -3.71 14.08 -1.37
C GLY A 64 -4.62 15.29 -1.15
N THR A 65 -5.93 15.06 -1.05
CA THR A 65 -6.91 16.11 -0.72
C THR A 65 -6.69 16.67 0.69
N ALA A 66 -6.51 15.79 1.69
CA ALA A 66 -6.36 16.20 3.08
C ALA A 66 -5.11 17.04 3.35
N VAL A 67 -4.04 16.84 2.57
CA VAL A 67 -2.78 17.60 2.73
C VAL A 67 -2.75 18.92 1.98
N GLY A 68 -3.81 19.25 1.20
CA GLY A 68 -4.07 20.59 0.66
C GLY A 68 -2.90 21.21 -0.11
N GLY A 69 -2.25 20.47 -1.02
CA GLY A 69 -1.16 21.02 -1.84
C GLY A 69 0.24 20.87 -1.23
N ASN A 70 0.43 20.07 -0.19
CA ASN A 70 1.77 19.74 0.28
C ASN A 70 2.52 18.94 -0.81
N SER A 71 3.36 19.64 -1.59
CA SER A 71 4.07 19.08 -2.74
C SER A 71 4.97 17.88 -2.37
N ALA A 72 5.54 17.86 -1.17
CA ALA A 72 6.40 16.76 -0.72
C ALA A 72 5.60 15.47 -0.54
N ILE A 73 4.38 15.56 0.00
CA ILE A 73 3.51 14.40 0.19
C ILE A 73 2.95 13.94 -1.14
N THR A 74 2.42 14.87 -1.94
CA THR A 74 1.87 14.57 -3.28
C THR A 74 2.93 13.93 -4.19
N SER A 75 4.16 14.44 -4.20
CA SER A 75 5.27 13.82 -4.93
C SER A 75 5.55 12.39 -4.47
N LYS A 76 5.54 12.11 -3.16
CA LYS A 76 5.72 10.75 -2.63
C LYS A 76 4.56 9.82 -3.00
N LEU A 77 3.32 10.30 -3.00
CA LEU A 77 2.16 9.54 -3.43
C LEU A 77 2.28 9.13 -4.91
N ASN A 78 2.60 10.09 -5.77
CA ASN A 78 2.81 9.84 -7.19
C ASN A 78 4.00 8.90 -7.43
N SER A 79 5.11 9.08 -6.71
CA SER A 79 6.27 8.19 -6.78
C SER A 79 5.92 6.76 -6.35
N THR A 80 5.07 6.60 -5.32
CA THR A 80 4.61 5.28 -4.88
C THR A 80 3.81 4.58 -5.97
N LEU A 81 2.80 5.24 -6.54
CA LEU A 81 1.97 4.65 -7.60
C LEU A 81 2.78 4.37 -8.87
N SER A 82 3.65 5.29 -9.29
CA SER A 82 4.52 5.11 -10.44
C SER A 82 5.47 3.93 -10.27
N ALA A 83 6.05 3.78 -9.07
CA ALA A 83 6.94 2.66 -8.77
C ALA A 83 6.20 1.32 -8.75
N LEU A 84 4.97 1.25 -8.21
CA LEU A 84 4.12 0.05 -8.26
C LEU A 84 3.77 -0.32 -9.71
N THR A 85 3.43 0.68 -10.53
CA THR A 85 3.13 0.50 -11.96
C THR A 85 4.35 -0.01 -12.73
N GLY A 86 5.52 0.52 -12.42
CA GLY A 86 6.80 0.14 -13.06
C GLY A 86 7.45 -1.12 -12.49
N GLY A 87 6.80 -1.83 -11.55
CA GLY A 87 7.36 -3.04 -10.92
C GLY A 87 8.51 -2.79 -9.95
N GLN A 88 8.73 -1.55 -9.54
CA GLN A 88 9.77 -1.16 -8.57
C GLN A 88 9.23 -1.31 -7.13
N ASP A 89 8.82 -2.51 -6.76
CA ASP A 89 8.06 -2.78 -5.54
C ASP A 89 8.80 -2.37 -4.25
N SER A 90 10.13 -2.56 -4.17
CA SER A 90 10.95 -2.13 -3.03
C SER A 90 10.98 -0.60 -2.87
N ALA A 91 11.10 0.14 -3.97
CA ALA A 91 11.06 1.60 -3.98
C ALA A 91 9.67 2.13 -3.59
N ALA A 92 8.62 1.49 -4.10
CA ALA A 92 7.24 1.81 -3.77
C ALA A 92 6.95 1.62 -2.28
N LEU A 93 7.34 0.48 -1.70
CA LEU A 93 7.22 0.21 -0.26
C LEU A 93 7.97 1.25 0.57
N SER A 94 9.23 1.51 0.24
CA SER A 94 10.03 2.50 0.94
C SER A 94 9.38 3.89 0.91
N SER A 95 8.84 4.31 -0.24
CA SER A 95 8.15 5.58 -0.38
C SER A 95 6.85 5.63 0.43
N ALA A 96 5.99 4.61 0.30
CA ALA A 96 4.71 4.53 1.00
C ALA A 96 4.87 4.48 2.53
N LEU A 97 5.79 3.66 3.04
CA LEU A 97 6.01 3.48 4.47
C LEU A 97 6.62 4.73 5.14
N LYS A 98 7.34 5.55 4.38
CA LYS A 98 7.88 6.83 4.85
C LYS A 98 6.85 7.96 4.90
N LEU A 99 5.68 7.82 4.28
CA LEU A 99 4.61 8.84 4.34
C LEU A 99 4.22 9.16 5.79
N ALA A 100 4.05 8.15 6.62
CA ALA A 100 3.68 8.30 8.02
C ALA A 100 4.78 8.91 8.91
N SER A 101 6.00 9.08 8.38
CA SER A 101 7.13 9.69 9.09
C SER A 101 7.36 11.15 8.69
N ILE A 102 6.51 11.72 7.83
CA ILE A 102 6.60 13.12 7.43
C ILE A 102 6.16 13.99 8.62
N ALA A 103 6.96 14.99 8.94
CA ALA A 103 6.66 15.92 10.03
C ALA A 103 5.39 16.76 9.73
N LYS A 104 4.68 17.16 10.80
CA LYS A 104 3.52 18.06 10.75
C LYS A 104 2.24 17.48 10.09
N LEU A 105 2.08 16.16 10.04
CA LEU A 105 0.79 15.58 9.71
C LEU A 105 -0.19 15.71 10.89
N THR A 106 -1.44 16.09 10.59
CA THR A 106 -2.52 15.97 11.58
C THR A 106 -2.80 14.50 11.91
N PRO A 107 -3.49 14.18 13.03
CA PRO A 107 -3.85 12.80 13.35
C PRO A 107 -4.57 12.07 12.21
N ASP A 108 -5.50 12.75 11.53
CA ASP A 108 -6.26 12.18 10.41
C ASP A 108 -5.37 11.92 9.19
N GLN A 109 -4.51 12.87 8.83
CA GLN A 109 -3.53 12.72 7.76
C GLN A 109 -2.54 11.59 8.05
N LEU A 110 -2.10 11.48 9.30
CA LEU A 110 -1.24 10.36 9.75
C LEU A 110 -1.97 9.02 9.63
N GLY A 111 -3.26 8.98 9.98
CA GLY A 111 -4.11 7.80 9.80
C GLY A 111 -4.18 7.38 8.32
N LEU A 112 -4.45 8.32 7.41
CA LEU A 112 -4.47 8.08 5.97
C LEU A 112 -3.09 7.64 5.44
N ALA A 113 -2.01 8.28 5.87
CA ALA A 113 -0.64 7.92 5.47
C ALA A 113 -0.28 6.48 5.88
N LYS A 114 -0.68 6.06 7.10
CA LYS A 114 -0.53 4.67 7.56
C LYS A 114 -1.35 3.70 6.68
N GLN A 115 -2.58 4.05 6.34
CA GLN A 115 -3.43 3.23 5.47
C GLN A 115 -2.83 3.07 4.07
N VAL A 116 -2.28 4.14 3.48
CA VAL A 116 -1.54 4.07 2.21
C VAL A 116 -0.35 3.11 2.31
N GLY A 117 0.45 3.19 3.38
CA GLY A 117 1.57 2.28 3.62
C GLY A 117 1.13 0.82 3.75
N ASN A 118 0.04 0.57 4.50
CA ASN A 118 -0.52 -0.76 4.68
C ASN A 118 -1.02 -1.36 3.36
N LEU A 119 -1.76 -0.58 2.57
CA LEU A 119 -2.32 -1.02 1.28
C LEU A 119 -1.24 -1.22 0.22
N ALA A 120 -0.20 -0.38 0.19
CA ALA A 120 0.95 -0.61 -0.68
C ALA A 120 1.68 -1.91 -0.30
N SER A 121 1.83 -2.20 1.00
CA SER A 121 2.41 -3.46 1.49
C SER A 121 1.52 -4.66 1.11
N ALA A 122 0.20 -4.54 1.26
CA ALA A 122 -0.74 -5.59 0.86
C ALA A 122 -0.70 -5.86 -0.65
N TYR A 123 -0.61 -4.81 -1.47
CA TYR A 123 -0.48 -4.93 -2.92
C TYR A 123 0.79 -5.66 -3.32
N VAL A 124 1.93 -5.28 -2.74
CA VAL A 124 3.22 -5.92 -3.02
C VAL A 124 3.25 -7.37 -2.54
N MET A 125 2.65 -7.67 -1.37
CA MET A 125 2.51 -9.04 -0.89
C MET A 125 1.65 -9.89 -1.83
N GLN A 126 0.48 -9.42 -2.24
CA GLN A 126 -0.39 -10.13 -3.18
C GLN A 126 0.33 -10.38 -4.50
N LYS A 127 0.94 -9.34 -5.07
CA LYS A 127 1.61 -9.40 -6.38
C LYS A 127 2.78 -10.39 -6.41
N ASN A 128 3.61 -10.42 -5.36
CA ASN A 128 4.88 -11.14 -5.39
C ASN A 128 4.85 -12.52 -4.71
N PHE A 129 3.81 -12.81 -3.91
CA PHE A 129 3.79 -14.01 -3.07
C PHE A 129 2.52 -14.86 -3.22
N ALA A 130 1.48 -14.40 -3.95
CA ALA A 130 0.23 -15.14 -4.08
C ALA A 130 0.41 -16.56 -4.68
N THR A 131 1.44 -16.74 -5.50
CA THR A 131 1.78 -18.02 -6.14
C THR A 131 2.87 -18.82 -5.41
N LEU A 132 3.30 -18.38 -4.22
CA LEU A 132 4.33 -19.07 -3.45
C LEU A 132 3.77 -20.37 -2.89
N ASP A 133 4.29 -21.50 -3.39
CA ASP A 133 3.85 -22.83 -3.00
C ASP A 133 3.92 -23.06 -1.47
N GLY A 134 2.81 -23.53 -0.92
CA GLY A 134 2.68 -23.84 0.50
C GLY A 134 2.53 -22.63 1.42
N ALA A 135 2.51 -21.40 0.88
CA ALA A 135 2.40 -20.18 1.67
C ALA A 135 1.14 -19.32 1.34
N GLN A 136 0.28 -19.79 0.43
CA GLN A 136 -0.88 -18.99 -0.03
C GLN A 136 -1.80 -18.57 1.12
N GLY A 137 -2.05 -19.47 2.10
CA GLY A 137 -2.87 -19.16 3.27
C GLY A 137 -2.25 -18.09 4.17
N ASP A 138 -0.94 -18.15 4.38
CA ASP A 138 -0.21 -17.14 5.12
C ASP A 138 -0.19 -15.79 4.39
N VAL A 139 0.03 -15.79 3.07
CA VAL A 139 -0.03 -14.58 2.24
C VAL A 139 -1.41 -13.94 2.32
N ALA A 140 -2.48 -14.72 2.19
CA ALA A 140 -3.86 -14.21 2.32
C ALA A 140 -4.12 -13.59 3.71
N THR A 141 -3.60 -14.21 4.77
CA THR A 141 -3.69 -13.70 6.15
C THR A 141 -2.92 -12.38 6.31
N ILE A 142 -1.71 -12.29 5.77
CA ILE A 142 -0.90 -11.05 5.77
C ILE A 142 -1.65 -9.94 5.03
N VAL A 143 -2.10 -10.20 3.80
CA VAL A 143 -2.82 -9.23 2.97
C VAL A 143 -4.08 -8.72 3.67
N SER A 144 -4.91 -9.61 4.21
CA SER A 144 -6.12 -9.24 4.95
C SER A 144 -5.81 -8.39 6.20
N SER A 145 -4.78 -8.77 6.95
CA SER A 145 -4.35 -8.04 8.15
C SER A 145 -3.80 -6.65 7.83
N LEU A 146 -3.03 -6.51 6.75
CA LEU A 146 -2.54 -5.22 6.26
C LEU A 146 -3.69 -4.32 5.81
N ARG A 147 -4.64 -4.83 5.02
CA ARG A 147 -5.83 -4.08 4.58
C ARG A 147 -6.68 -3.58 5.75
N SER A 148 -6.88 -4.42 6.75
CA SER A 148 -7.68 -4.06 7.95
C SER A 148 -6.92 -3.25 8.99
N GLY A 149 -5.61 -3.02 8.81
CA GLY A 149 -4.75 -2.34 9.78
C GLY A 149 -4.44 -3.17 11.04
N LYS A 150 -4.81 -4.45 11.07
CA LYS A 150 -4.55 -5.38 12.19
C LYS A 150 -3.17 -6.04 12.06
N ILE A 151 -2.14 -5.24 12.00
CA ILE A 151 -0.78 -5.67 11.64
C ILE A 151 -0.22 -6.76 12.56
N LYS A 152 -0.53 -6.70 13.85
CA LYS A 152 -0.06 -7.71 14.82
C LYS A 152 -0.52 -9.13 14.45
N SER A 153 -1.70 -9.26 13.84
CA SER A 153 -2.25 -10.55 13.39
C SER A 153 -1.51 -11.12 12.18
N ALA A 154 -0.76 -10.29 11.45
CA ALA A 154 0.04 -10.73 10.30
C ALA A 154 1.40 -11.33 10.69
N LEU A 155 1.89 -11.07 11.91
CA LEU A 155 3.26 -11.41 12.28
C LEU A 155 3.58 -12.92 12.23
N PRO A 156 2.72 -13.84 12.73
CA PRO A 156 2.98 -15.28 12.60
C PRO A 156 3.07 -15.72 11.14
N SER A 157 2.13 -15.30 10.30
CA SER A 157 2.12 -15.61 8.88
C SER A 157 3.31 -14.98 8.14
N LEU A 158 3.72 -13.76 8.51
CA LEU A 158 4.91 -13.12 7.97
C LEU A 158 6.17 -13.93 8.28
N LYS A 159 6.29 -14.47 9.50
CA LYS A 159 7.38 -15.38 9.88
C LYS A 159 7.37 -16.64 9.02
N ASN A 160 6.20 -17.29 8.84
CA ASN A 160 6.09 -18.50 8.04
C ASN A 160 6.53 -18.25 6.59
N VAL A 161 6.05 -17.18 5.96
CA VAL A 161 6.47 -16.81 4.61
C VAL A 161 7.96 -16.51 4.57
N ALA A 162 8.50 -15.75 5.53
CA ALA A 162 9.91 -15.38 5.59
C ALA A 162 10.86 -16.59 5.74
N THR A 163 10.40 -17.68 6.35
CA THR A 163 11.20 -18.91 6.52
C THR A 163 11.09 -19.90 5.36
N SER A 164 10.28 -19.59 4.34
CA SER A 164 10.17 -20.43 3.14
C SER A 164 11.51 -20.50 2.40
N ALA A 165 11.99 -21.72 2.13
CA ALA A 165 13.24 -21.95 1.41
C ALA A 165 13.19 -21.54 -0.08
N LYS A 166 11.97 -21.29 -0.60
CA LYS A 166 11.73 -21.00 -2.03
C LYS A 166 11.75 -19.51 -2.37
N LEU A 167 12.06 -18.62 -1.42
CA LEU A 167 12.06 -17.18 -1.65
C LEU A 167 13.22 -16.74 -2.53
N THR A 168 12.91 -15.92 -3.53
CA THR A 168 13.91 -15.16 -4.29
C THR A 168 14.52 -14.06 -3.41
N ASP A 169 15.68 -13.53 -3.80
CA ASP A 169 16.32 -12.44 -3.04
C ASP A 169 15.47 -11.16 -3.03
N THR A 170 14.75 -10.88 -4.12
CA THR A 170 13.77 -9.79 -4.16
C THR A 170 12.65 -10.01 -3.15
N GLN A 171 12.07 -11.20 -3.09
CA GLN A 171 11.03 -11.53 -2.10
C GLN A 171 11.54 -11.43 -0.67
N LYS A 172 12.77 -11.89 -0.37
CA LYS A 172 13.41 -11.73 0.94
C LYS A 172 13.53 -10.25 1.32
N GLN A 173 13.98 -9.41 0.40
CA GLN A 173 14.08 -7.96 0.63
C GLN A 173 12.72 -7.31 0.91
N LEU A 174 11.69 -7.68 0.16
CA LEU A 174 10.33 -7.15 0.36
C LEU A 174 9.77 -7.54 1.72
N ILE A 175 9.89 -8.80 2.13
CA ILE A 175 9.46 -9.27 3.46
C ILE A 175 10.23 -8.56 4.56
N THR A 176 11.55 -8.42 4.43
CA THR A 176 12.37 -7.70 5.41
C THR A 176 11.88 -6.25 5.56
N THR A 177 11.63 -5.55 4.46
CA THR A 177 11.14 -4.18 4.48
C THR A 177 9.79 -4.06 5.20
N ILE A 178 8.89 -5.00 4.98
CA ILE A 178 7.58 -5.05 5.65
C ILE A 178 7.77 -5.38 7.14
N ALA A 179 8.56 -6.38 7.47
CA ALA A 179 8.82 -6.79 8.84
C ALA A 179 9.47 -5.67 9.67
N ASP A 180 10.45 -4.95 9.12
CA ASP A 180 11.12 -3.82 9.78
C ASP A 180 10.15 -2.71 10.16
N LYS A 181 9.19 -2.46 9.30
CA LYS A 181 8.18 -1.43 9.57
C LYS A 181 7.22 -1.82 10.67
N TYR A 182 6.75 -3.06 10.67
CA TYR A 182 5.65 -3.48 11.54
C TYR A 182 6.09 -4.24 12.79
N ALA A 183 7.32 -4.75 12.79
CA ALA A 183 7.96 -5.42 13.92
C ALA A 183 9.39 -4.92 14.09
N PRO A 184 9.60 -3.63 14.43
CA PRO A 184 10.92 -3.04 14.58
C PRO A 184 11.70 -3.79 15.66
N GLY A 185 12.82 -4.37 15.27
CA GLY A 185 13.66 -5.21 16.14
C GLY A 185 13.85 -6.63 15.62
N LEU A 186 12.97 -7.13 14.73
CA LEU A 186 13.17 -8.43 14.07
C LEU A 186 14.36 -8.42 13.09
N SER A 187 14.68 -7.26 12.53
CA SER A 187 15.79 -7.08 11.58
C SER A 187 17.15 -6.77 12.23
N LYS A 188 17.17 -6.34 13.49
CA LYS A 188 18.42 -5.89 14.15
C LYS A 188 19.35 -7.00 14.59
N ALA A 189 18.90 -8.25 14.60
CA ALA A 189 19.76 -9.37 14.91
C ALA A 189 20.23 -10.02 13.61
N SER A 190 21.47 -9.82 13.27
CA SER A 190 22.28 -10.36 12.18
C SER A 190 21.58 -11.35 11.23
N GLY A 191 21.15 -10.87 10.07
CA GLY A 191 20.43 -11.70 9.10
C GLY A 191 18.96 -11.83 9.49
N ALA A 192 18.11 -10.91 8.99
CA ALA A 192 16.68 -10.84 9.34
C ALA A 192 15.95 -12.20 9.26
N MET A 193 16.42 -13.10 8.39
CA MET A 193 15.87 -14.44 8.22
C MET A 193 16.28 -15.41 9.33
N ASP A 194 17.50 -15.31 9.88
CA ASP A 194 17.95 -16.17 10.98
C ASP A 194 17.32 -15.80 12.31
N THR A 195 16.97 -14.54 12.48
CA THR A 195 16.31 -14.06 13.70
C THR A 195 14.83 -14.42 13.75
N LEU A 196 14.15 -14.41 12.61
CA LEU A 196 12.78 -14.90 12.51
C LEU A 196 12.68 -16.40 12.87
N LYS A 197 13.73 -17.19 12.59
CA LYS A 197 13.81 -18.61 12.97
C LYS A 197 14.02 -18.83 14.47
N LYS A 198 14.61 -17.87 15.18
CA LYS A 198 15.05 -18.03 16.58
C LYS A 198 14.10 -17.47 17.63
N LEU A 199 12.97 -16.87 17.26
CA LEU A 199 12.01 -16.34 18.23
C LEU A 199 11.30 -17.48 18.97
N PRO A 200 11.54 -17.66 20.28
CA PRO A 200 10.78 -18.62 21.06
C PRO A 200 9.35 -18.09 21.29
N GLY A 201 8.37 -18.94 21.08
CA GLY A 201 7.00 -18.67 21.54
C GLY A 201 6.13 -17.78 20.67
N PHE A 202 6.48 -17.59 19.42
CA PHE A 202 5.54 -17.10 18.41
C PHE A 202 4.94 -18.27 17.67
#